data_528c02823d21595e48062f7478029ed0
#
_entry.id   528c02823d21595e48062f7478029ed0
#
_cell.length_a   1.000
_cell.length_b   1.000
_cell.length_c   1.000
_cell.angle_alpha   90.00
_cell.angle_beta   90.00
_cell.angle_gamma   90.00
#
_symmetry.space_group_name_H-M   'P 1'
#
loop_
_entity.id
_entity.type
_entity.pdbx_description
1 polymer ?
#
loop_
_entity_poly.entity_id
_entity_poly.type
_entity_poly.pdbx_seq_one_letter_code
_entity_poly.pdbx_strand_id
1 'polypeptide(L)'
;MTKQIDTLIESLDDVLEAERSALIKGKLDLLTSMADRKEALIEALNSAEVDDDTQLKLLDVKVKRNQELLNNALEGIRKVTRRMAACRPVEACLE
;
A
#
# COMPACT_ATOMS: atom_id res chain seq x y z
N MET A 1 -18.54 19.35 10.82
CA MET A 1 -18.56 18.65 9.54
C MET A 1 -17.24 18.67 8.84
N THR A 2 -16.66 19.85 8.60
CA THR A 2 -15.31 19.96 8.04
C THR A 2 -14.26 19.26 8.89
N LYS A 3 -14.41 19.29 10.21
CA LYS A 3 -13.51 18.61 11.14
C LYS A 3 -13.42 17.10 10.92
N GLN A 4 -14.56 16.48 10.62
CA GLN A 4 -14.59 15.02 10.41
C GLN A 4 -13.86 14.64 9.12
N ILE A 5 -14.04 15.42 8.07
CA ILE A 5 -13.36 15.21 6.80
C ILE A 5 -11.87 15.45 6.95
N ASP A 6 -11.47 16.51 7.64
CA ASP A 6 -10.06 16.81 7.91
C ASP A 6 -9.40 15.69 8.71
N THR A 7 -10.12 15.14 9.69
CA THR A 7 -9.61 14.00 10.47
C THR A 7 -9.42 12.76 9.60
N LEU A 8 -10.36 12.48 8.70
CA LEU A 8 -10.25 11.35 7.78
C LEU A 8 -9.06 11.53 6.82
N ILE A 9 -8.88 12.73 6.30
CA ILE A 9 -7.78 13.04 5.40
C ILE A 9 -6.45 12.87 6.13
N GLU A 10 -6.34 13.41 7.33
CA GLU A 10 -5.13 13.29 8.14
C GLU A 10 -4.83 11.84 8.49
N SER A 11 -5.84 11.07 8.89
CA SER A 11 -5.70 9.66 9.21
C SER A 11 -5.24 8.86 8.00
N LEU A 12 -5.80 9.12 6.83
CA LEU A 12 -5.40 8.44 5.60
C LEU A 12 -3.98 8.82 5.21
N ASP A 13 -3.62 10.09 5.35
CA ASP A 13 -2.27 10.54 5.07
C ASP A 13 -1.26 9.81 5.97
N ASP A 14 -1.55 9.69 7.25
CA ASP A 14 -0.70 8.98 8.19
C ASP A 14 -0.53 7.50 7.80
N VAL A 15 -1.62 6.84 7.40
CA VAL A 15 -1.57 5.45 6.97
C VAL A 15 -0.74 5.31 5.70
N LEU A 16 -0.89 6.22 4.75
CA LEU A 16 -0.12 6.18 3.50
C LEU A 16 1.37 6.39 3.74
N GLU A 17 1.73 7.27 4.65
CA GLU A 17 3.13 7.47 5.01
C GLU A 17 3.71 6.25 5.74
N ALA A 18 2.94 5.64 6.63
CA ALA A 18 3.33 4.41 7.31
C ALA A 18 3.48 3.25 6.31
N GLU A 19 2.55 3.14 5.36
CA GLU A 19 2.60 2.12 4.30
C GLU A 19 3.86 2.31 3.45
N ARG A 20 4.15 3.53 3.05
CA ARG A 20 5.35 3.83 2.28
C ARG A 20 6.62 3.43 3.04
N SER A 21 6.69 3.77 4.32
CA SER A 21 7.81 3.41 5.17
C SER A 21 7.99 1.89 5.25
N ALA A 22 6.89 1.17 5.44
CA ALA A 22 6.90 -0.29 5.51
C ALA A 22 7.38 -0.90 4.19
N LEU A 23 6.91 -0.36 3.05
CA LEU A 23 7.32 -0.81 1.73
C LEU A 23 8.82 -0.61 1.49
N ILE A 24 9.32 0.56 1.86
CA ILE A 24 10.74 0.90 1.69
C ILE A 24 11.62 -0.01 2.57
N LYS A 25 11.16 -0.30 3.78
CA LYS A 25 11.91 -1.13 4.73
C LYS A 25 11.69 -2.63 4.52
N GLY A 26 10.83 -3.01 3.61
CA GLY A 26 10.52 -4.40 3.33
C GLY A 26 9.71 -5.09 4.43
N LYS A 27 9.04 -4.34 5.28
CA LYS A 27 8.21 -4.89 6.36
C LYS A 27 6.82 -5.21 5.84
N LEU A 28 6.74 -6.25 5.01
CA LEU A 28 5.51 -6.59 4.29
C LEU A 28 4.39 -7.10 5.20
N ASP A 29 4.74 -7.66 6.35
CA ASP A 29 3.77 -8.12 7.35
C ASP A 29 2.92 -6.97 7.90
N LEU A 30 3.48 -5.77 7.98
CA LEU A 30 2.74 -4.59 8.45
C LEU A 30 1.71 -4.11 7.44
N LEU A 31 1.93 -4.39 6.16
CA LEU A 31 1.02 -3.94 5.09
C LEU A 31 -0.36 -4.57 5.21
N THR A 32 -0.44 -5.82 5.66
CA THR A 32 -1.71 -6.52 5.82
C THR A 32 -2.61 -5.81 6.83
N SER A 33 -2.04 -5.40 7.96
CA SER A 33 -2.80 -4.69 8.98
C SER A 33 -3.19 -3.28 8.56
N MET A 34 -2.37 -2.65 7.70
CA MET A 34 -2.64 -1.31 7.20
C MET A 34 -3.67 -1.29 6.08
N ALA A 35 -3.74 -2.36 5.29
CA ALA A 35 -4.61 -2.43 4.12
C ALA A 35 -6.08 -2.21 4.47
N ASP A 36 -6.57 -2.87 5.49
CA ASP A 36 -7.97 -2.77 5.92
C ASP A 36 -8.30 -1.35 6.38
N ARG A 37 -7.41 -0.76 7.15
CA ARG A 37 -7.60 0.61 7.64
C ARG A 37 -7.57 1.61 6.50
N LYS A 38 -6.64 1.46 5.57
CA LYS A 38 -6.54 2.32 4.39
C LYS A 38 -7.82 2.25 3.57
N GLU A 39 -8.31 1.05 3.33
CA GLU A 39 -9.52 0.84 2.55
C GLU A 39 -10.74 1.44 3.23
N ALA A 40 -10.88 1.27 4.54
CA ALA A 40 -11.97 1.85 5.30
C ALA A 40 -11.95 3.38 5.25
N LEU A 41 -10.77 3.98 5.35
CA LEU A 41 -10.61 5.43 5.26
C LEU A 41 -10.94 5.97 3.87
N ILE A 42 -10.53 5.25 2.82
CA ILE A 42 -10.84 5.61 1.44
C ILE A 42 -12.35 5.55 1.22
N GLU A 43 -13.01 4.50 1.69
CA GLU A 43 -14.47 4.38 1.58
C GLU A 43 -15.19 5.50 2.32
N ALA A 44 -14.73 5.84 3.52
CA ALA A 44 -15.31 6.92 4.30
C ALA A 44 -15.19 8.25 3.56
N LEU A 45 -14.04 8.51 2.94
CA LEU A 45 -13.85 9.73 2.15
C LEU A 45 -14.69 9.75 0.88
N ASN A 46 -14.83 8.61 0.22
CA ASN A 46 -15.66 8.50 -0.99
C ASN A 46 -17.14 8.75 -0.68
N SER A 47 -17.57 8.38 0.52
CA SER A 47 -18.96 8.58 0.96
C SER A 47 -19.21 10.00 1.46
N ALA A 48 -18.17 10.74 1.78
CA ALA A 48 -18.28 12.10 2.29
C ALA A 48 -18.34 13.10 1.13
N GLU A 49 -19.10 14.17 1.31
CA GLU A 49 -19.09 15.27 0.35
C GLU A 49 -17.91 16.17 0.70
N VAL A 50 -16.94 16.24 -0.19
CA VAL A 50 -15.73 17.04 0.01
C VAL A 50 -15.74 18.18 -1.00
N ASP A 51 -15.80 19.41 -0.49
CA ASP A 51 -15.81 20.60 -1.34
C ASP A 51 -14.43 20.93 -1.90
N ASP A 52 -13.38 20.67 -1.13
CA ASP A 52 -12.01 20.94 -1.54
C ASP A 52 -11.33 19.65 -1.93
N ASP A 53 -11.11 19.47 -3.23
CA ASP A 53 -10.46 18.29 -3.76
C ASP A 53 -8.94 18.40 -3.84
N THR A 54 -8.35 19.53 -3.44
CA THR A 54 -6.90 19.72 -3.48
C THR A 54 -6.19 18.70 -2.61
N GLN A 55 -6.65 18.52 -1.37
CA GLN A 55 -6.08 17.55 -0.46
C GLN A 55 -6.32 16.12 -0.94
N LEU A 56 -7.49 15.87 -1.54
CA LEU A 56 -7.80 14.55 -2.12
C LEU A 56 -6.87 14.23 -3.28
N LYS A 57 -6.52 15.21 -4.09
CA LYS A 57 -5.56 15.01 -5.19
C LYS A 57 -4.17 14.67 -4.66
N LEU A 58 -3.75 15.32 -3.58
CA LEU A 58 -2.47 14.99 -2.94
C LEU A 58 -2.47 13.58 -2.38
N LEU A 59 -3.57 13.16 -1.77
CA LEU A 59 -3.73 11.79 -1.28
C LEU A 59 -3.70 10.79 -2.43
N ASP A 60 -4.36 11.12 -3.54
CA ASP A 60 -4.38 10.27 -4.73
C ASP A 60 -2.97 10.05 -5.28
N VAL A 61 -2.16 11.09 -5.31
CA VAL A 61 -0.75 10.97 -5.70
C VAL A 61 -0.01 10.01 -4.78
N LYS A 62 -0.24 10.12 -3.47
CA LYS A 62 0.41 9.22 -2.49
C LYS A 62 -0.07 7.79 -2.65
N VAL A 63 -1.36 7.57 -2.87
CA VAL A 63 -1.92 6.24 -3.11
C VAL A 63 -1.26 5.60 -4.34
N LYS A 64 -1.19 6.33 -5.43
CA LYS A 64 -0.60 5.85 -6.68
C LYS A 64 0.89 5.54 -6.51
N ARG A 65 1.60 6.41 -5.81
CA ARG A 65 3.03 6.21 -5.54
C ARG A 65 3.26 4.95 -4.71
N ASN A 66 2.45 4.75 -3.67
CA ASN A 66 2.56 3.55 -2.84
C ASN A 66 2.18 2.30 -3.61
N GLN A 67 1.17 2.38 -4.48
CA GLN A 67 0.77 1.26 -5.32
C GLN A 67 1.89 0.87 -6.28
N GLU A 68 2.60 1.85 -6.82
CA GLU A 68 3.75 1.60 -7.67
C GLU A 68 4.88 0.90 -6.91
N LEU A 69 5.16 1.36 -5.69
CA LEU A 69 6.14 0.72 -4.82
C LEU A 69 5.75 -0.73 -4.52
N LEU A 70 4.48 -0.96 -4.22
CA LEU A 70 3.97 -2.31 -3.96
C LEU A 70 4.10 -3.19 -5.19
N ASN A 71 3.74 -2.68 -6.37
CA ASN A 71 3.86 -3.41 -7.62
C ASN A 71 5.31 -3.80 -7.90
N ASN A 72 6.25 -2.89 -7.63
CA ASN A 72 7.67 -3.15 -7.81
C ASN A 72 8.15 -4.23 -6.84
N ALA A 73 7.70 -4.19 -5.59
CA ALA A 73 8.02 -5.19 -4.60
C ALA A 73 7.49 -6.57 -5.01
N LEU A 74 6.23 -6.61 -5.48
CA LEU A 74 5.62 -7.86 -5.95
C LEU A 74 6.35 -8.42 -7.17
N GLU A 75 6.78 -7.56 -8.08
CA GLU A 75 7.55 -7.99 -9.25
C GLU A 75 8.88 -8.57 -8.82
N GLY A 76 9.55 -7.97 -7.84
CA GLY A 76 10.77 -8.51 -7.26
C GLY A 76 10.57 -9.90 -6.67
N ILE A 77 9.48 -10.10 -5.93
CA ILE A 77 9.12 -11.39 -5.35
C ILE A 77 8.86 -12.41 -6.46
N ARG A 78 8.15 -12.03 -7.51
CA ARG A 78 7.89 -12.91 -8.65
C ARG A 78 9.17 -13.34 -9.34
N LYS A 79 10.13 -12.45 -9.50
CA LYS A 79 11.44 -12.78 -10.08
C LYS A 79 12.20 -13.78 -9.23
N VAL A 80 12.21 -13.60 -7.92
CA VAL A 80 12.84 -14.53 -6.99
C VAL A 80 12.14 -15.89 -7.07
N THR A 81 10.82 -15.91 -7.07
CA THR A 81 10.03 -17.13 -7.18
C THR A 81 10.33 -17.89 -8.45
N ARG A 82 10.46 -17.19 -9.58
CA ARG A 82 10.83 -17.81 -10.86
C ARG A 82 12.22 -18.44 -10.79
N ARG A 83 13.17 -17.76 -10.16
CA ARG A 83 14.52 -18.29 -9.97
C ARG A 83 14.49 -19.55 -9.11
N MET A 84 13.73 -19.53 -8.04
CA MET A 84 13.57 -20.70 -7.16
C MET A 84 12.94 -21.86 -7.91
N ALA A 85 11.92 -21.60 -8.73
CA ALA A 85 11.29 -22.60 -9.56
C ALA A 85 12.28 -23.19 -10.57
N ALA A 86 13.12 -22.35 -11.16
CA ALA A 86 14.16 -22.81 -12.12
C ALA A 86 15.22 -23.68 -11.43
N CYS A 87 15.48 -23.44 -10.14
CA CYS A 87 16.41 -24.24 -9.37
C CYS A 87 15.81 -25.52 -8.80
N ARG A 88 14.50 -25.69 -8.93
CA ARG A 88 13.78 -26.83 -8.38
C ARG A 88 14.32 -28.21 -8.79
N PRO A 89 14.69 -28.43 -10.06
CA PRO A 89 15.30 -29.69 -10.44
C PRO A 89 16.56 -30.00 -9.67
N VAL A 90 17.35 -28.98 -9.32
CA VAL A 90 18.57 -29.16 -8.53
C VAL A 90 18.20 -29.56 -7.10
N GLU A 91 17.17 -28.92 -6.53
CA GLU A 91 16.69 -29.28 -5.20
C GLU A 91 16.16 -30.70 -5.17
N ALA A 92 15.38 -31.08 -6.18
CA ALA A 92 14.87 -32.44 -6.30
C ALA A 92 16.00 -33.46 -6.34
N CYS A 93 17.12 -33.11 -6.95
CA CYS A 93 18.28 -33.98 -7.02
C CYS A 93 18.99 -34.13 -5.66
N LEU A 94 18.83 -33.16 -4.79
CA LEU A 94 19.43 -33.19 -3.46
C LEU A 94 18.64 -34.04 -2.47
N GLU A 95 17.39 -34.29 -2.76
CA GLU A 95 16.55 -35.16 -1.95
C GLU A 95 16.84 -36.63 -2.27
#